data_a17a5a0309cdbfb77d039b2292ed8fa0
#
_entry.id   a17a5a0309cdbfb77d039b2292ed8fa0
#
_cell.length_a   1.000
_cell.length_b   1.000
_cell.length_c   1.000
_cell.angle_alpha   90.00
_cell.angle_beta   90.00
_cell.angle_gamma   90.00
#
_symmetry.space_group_name_H-M   'P 1'
#
loop_
_entity.id
_entity.type
_entity.pdbx_description
1 polymer ?
#
loop_
_entity_poly.entity_id
_entity_poly.type
_entity_poly.pdbx_seq_one_letter_code
_entity_poly.pdbx_strand_id
1 'polypeptide(L)'
;PFNERMLKSIYSACGITDAAEKSGAELNYNTATKEVSYPEGKLLKRITVIDELTKADKVINISKLKTHGMMRMTAAVKNLFGTIPGTMKAEYHLNRSNPDDFAEALIDICRYAKPVLNIVDAVVGMEGNGPTGGSPREIGALLASDNPFALDMMCAYIINVPYTDIPVCVRAVERGLSPKSIDEINIIGDDISKFVITDFKAPKAILVNVTENLPKPVYKAVNNILQPYPVFNKDKCVGCGRCAENCPPSALKMKDKRPSFDKSKCIRCFCCQELCPAVAIDIKRPLFYRIFSSL
;
A
#
# COMPACT_ATOMS: atom_id res chain seq x y z
N PRO A 1 -5.67 10.19 9.78
CA PRO A 1 -5.97 10.75 11.10
C PRO A 1 -7.47 10.69 11.35
N PHE A 2 -7.88 10.64 12.64
CA PHE A 2 -9.28 10.56 13.03
C PHE A 2 -9.85 11.93 13.42
N ASN A 3 -8.98 12.91 13.63
CA ASN A 3 -9.37 14.28 14.00
C ASN A 3 -8.24 15.29 13.69
N GLU A 4 -8.59 16.57 13.74
CA GLU A 4 -7.69 17.69 13.47
C GLU A 4 -6.44 17.71 14.38
N ARG A 5 -6.59 17.44 15.68
CA ARG A 5 -5.47 17.43 16.62
C ARG A 5 -4.41 16.40 16.24
N MET A 6 -4.84 15.20 15.85
CA MET A 6 -3.93 14.14 15.37
C MET A 6 -3.27 14.55 14.07
N LEU A 7 -4.00 15.20 13.17
CA LEU A 7 -3.48 15.66 11.89
C LEU A 7 -2.38 16.71 12.07
N LYS A 8 -2.60 17.70 12.94
CA LYS A 8 -1.60 18.72 13.34
C LYS A 8 -0.32 18.07 13.88
N SER A 9 -0.48 17.09 14.79
CA SER A 9 0.68 16.37 15.35
C SER A 9 1.47 15.60 14.29
N ILE A 10 0.79 15.00 13.30
CA ILE A 10 1.44 14.28 12.19
C ILE A 10 2.18 15.26 11.30
N TYR A 11 1.57 16.37 10.91
CA TYR A 11 2.21 17.38 10.06
C TYR A 11 3.48 17.95 10.70
N SER A 12 3.41 18.27 12.00
CA SER A 12 4.59 18.73 12.74
C SER A 12 5.68 17.65 12.81
N ALA A 13 5.33 16.43 13.19
CA ALA A 13 6.30 15.33 13.30
C ALA A 13 6.98 14.95 11.97
N CYS A 14 6.31 15.18 10.84
CA CYS A 14 6.84 14.90 9.50
C CYS A 14 7.53 16.11 8.83
N GLY A 15 7.61 17.26 9.52
CA GLY A 15 8.19 18.49 8.95
C GLY A 15 7.32 19.17 7.89
N ILE A 16 6.06 18.72 7.73
CA ILE A 16 5.13 19.27 6.73
C ILE A 16 4.72 20.69 7.14
N THR A 17 4.54 20.95 8.45
CA THR A 17 4.22 22.28 8.95
C THR A 17 5.28 23.30 8.56
N ASP A 18 6.55 23.01 8.84
CA ASP A 18 7.67 23.90 8.54
C ASP A 18 7.83 24.12 7.02
N ALA A 19 7.61 23.06 6.23
CA ALA A 19 7.67 23.15 4.76
C ALA A 19 6.55 24.03 4.21
N ALA A 20 5.33 23.90 4.74
CA ALA A 20 4.20 24.71 4.31
C ALA A 20 4.39 26.19 4.67
N GLU A 21 4.86 26.49 5.87
CA GLU A 21 5.15 27.87 6.31
C GLU A 21 6.20 28.52 5.40
N LYS A 22 7.28 27.79 5.04
CA LYS A 22 8.34 28.30 4.16
C LYS A 22 7.90 28.50 2.74
N SER A 23 6.99 27.69 2.23
CA SER A 23 6.52 27.73 0.84
C SER A 23 5.26 28.58 0.64
N GLY A 24 4.58 29.01 1.71
CA GLY A 24 3.28 29.66 1.66
C GLY A 24 2.13 28.72 1.29
N ALA A 25 2.32 27.41 1.44
CA ALA A 25 1.27 26.44 1.20
C ALA A 25 0.27 26.38 2.36
N GLU A 26 -1.01 26.24 2.03
CA GLU A 26 -2.07 26.09 3.02
C GLU A 26 -2.20 24.62 3.43
N LEU A 27 -2.24 24.37 4.74
CA LEU A 27 -2.43 23.04 5.32
C LEU A 27 -3.91 22.75 5.52
N ASN A 28 -4.37 21.64 4.93
CA ASN A 28 -5.71 21.15 5.19
C ASN A 28 -5.81 20.44 6.54
N TYR A 29 -6.69 20.93 7.40
CA TYR A 29 -7.05 20.30 8.68
C TYR A 29 -8.47 19.73 8.70
N ASN A 30 -9.24 19.90 7.61
CA ASN A 30 -10.57 19.34 7.48
C ASN A 30 -10.50 17.81 7.36
N THR A 31 -11.21 17.10 8.24
CA THR A 31 -11.34 15.64 8.23
C THR A 31 -12.73 15.19 7.79
N ALA A 32 -13.58 16.10 7.31
CA ALA A 32 -14.88 15.77 6.76
C ALA A 32 -14.75 14.86 5.52
N THR A 33 -15.77 14.09 5.29
CA THR A 33 -15.81 13.12 4.20
C THR A 33 -17.10 13.26 3.41
N LYS A 34 -17.05 12.86 2.14
CA LYS A 34 -18.19 12.88 1.25
C LYS A 34 -18.29 11.57 0.47
N GLU A 35 -19.47 10.98 0.42
CA GLU A 35 -19.74 9.88 -0.50
C GLU A 35 -20.06 10.47 -1.89
N VAL A 36 -19.41 9.93 -2.89
CA VAL A 36 -19.58 10.35 -4.29
C VAL A 36 -19.99 9.17 -5.15
N SER A 37 -20.87 9.43 -6.12
CA SER A 37 -21.22 8.45 -7.14
C SER A 37 -20.09 8.37 -8.18
N TYR A 38 -19.69 7.15 -8.55
CA TYR A 38 -18.66 6.91 -9.56
C TYR A 38 -19.08 5.78 -10.52
N PRO A 39 -20.06 6.01 -11.40
CA PRO A 39 -20.58 5.00 -12.33
C PRO A 39 -19.52 4.39 -13.24
N GLU A 40 -18.47 5.16 -13.58
CA GLU A 40 -17.35 4.75 -14.43
C GLU A 40 -16.38 3.78 -13.77
N GLY A 41 -16.41 3.67 -12.43
CA GLY A 41 -15.57 2.72 -11.71
C GLY A 41 -15.85 1.28 -12.15
N LYS A 42 -14.85 0.46 -12.27
CA LYS A 42 -15.03 -0.97 -12.59
C LYS A 42 -15.62 -1.72 -11.39
N LEU A 43 -15.04 -1.53 -10.22
CA LEU A 43 -15.42 -2.19 -8.98
C LEU A 43 -16.20 -1.27 -8.04
N LEU A 44 -15.78 0.00 -7.91
CA LEU A 44 -16.35 0.96 -6.98
C LEU A 44 -17.32 1.88 -7.70
N LYS A 45 -18.63 1.68 -7.46
CA LYS A 45 -19.70 2.55 -8.01
C LYS A 45 -20.00 3.75 -7.11
N ARG A 46 -19.55 3.71 -5.87
CA ARG A 46 -19.57 4.78 -4.88
C ARG A 46 -18.27 4.77 -4.11
N ILE A 47 -17.76 5.94 -3.77
CA ILE A 47 -16.51 6.11 -3.06
C ILE A 47 -16.70 7.15 -1.98
N THR A 48 -16.34 6.86 -0.74
CA THR A 48 -16.25 7.88 0.30
C THR A 48 -14.83 8.42 0.35
N VAL A 49 -14.67 9.70 0.08
CA VAL A 49 -13.37 10.40 0.04
C VAL A 49 -13.33 11.55 1.04
N ILE A 50 -12.14 12.07 1.32
CA ILE A 50 -11.98 13.34 2.03
C ILE A 50 -12.68 14.44 1.23
N ASP A 51 -13.41 15.32 1.91
CA ASP A 51 -14.25 16.35 1.28
C ASP A 51 -13.44 17.28 0.38
N GLU A 52 -12.21 17.60 0.77
CA GLU A 52 -11.31 18.46 -0.02
C GLU A 52 -11.00 17.92 -1.42
N LEU A 53 -10.96 16.60 -1.60
CA LEU A 53 -10.78 16.02 -2.94
C LEU A 53 -11.92 16.39 -3.90
N THR A 54 -13.13 16.62 -3.36
CA THR A 54 -14.31 16.99 -4.20
C THR A 54 -14.35 18.48 -4.55
N LYS A 55 -13.51 19.30 -3.92
CA LYS A 55 -13.42 20.74 -4.10
C LYS A 55 -12.21 21.17 -4.90
N ALA A 56 -11.20 20.32 -4.98
CA ALA A 56 -9.95 20.62 -5.65
C ALA A 56 -10.14 20.74 -7.18
N ASP A 57 -9.64 21.80 -7.77
CA ASP A 57 -9.60 21.98 -9.23
C ASP A 57 -8.61 21.01 -9.88
N LYS A 58 -7.47 20.75 -9.21
CA LYS A 58 -6.42 19.84 -9.67
C LYS A 58 -5.80 19.11 -8.47
N VAL A 59 -5.35 17.90 -8.70
CA VAL A 59 -4.65 17.07 -7.71
C VAL A 59 -3.23 16.81 -8.19
N ILE A 60 -2.24 17.15 -7.36
CA ILE A 60 -0.84 16.72 -7.52
C ILE A 60 -0.59 15.63 -6.49
N ASN A 61 -0.14 14.50 -6.95
CA ASN A 61 0.07 13.32 -6.12
C ASN A 61 1.57 13.12 -5.86
N ILE A 62 1.98 13.29 -4.60
CA ILE A 62 3.39 13.12 -4.19
C ILE A 62 3.47 11.92 -3.27
N SER A 63 4.26 10.93 -3.65
CA SER A 63 4.36 9.65 -2.95
C SER A 63 5.81 9.26 -2.70
N LYS A 64 6.02 8.32 -1.78
CA LYS A 64 7.32 7.68 -1.53
C LYS A 64 7.30 6.24 -1.99
N LEU A 65 8.35 5.82 -2.70
CA LEU A 65 8.52 4.43 -3.11
C LEU A 65 8.78 3.54 -1.90
N LYS A 66 7.90 2.55 -1.69
CA LYS A 66 7.97 1.61 -0.55
C LYS A 66 7.55 0.21 -0.95
N THR A 67 8.12 -0.78 -0.28
CA THR A 67 7.56 -2.14 -0.27
C THR A 67 6.24 -2.21 0.48
N HIS A 68 5.45 -3.23 0.18
CA HIS A 68 4.17 -3.49 0.82
C HIS A 68 3.88 -4.99 0.87
N GLY A 69 3.47 -5.49 2.02
CA GLY A 69 3.26 -6.94 2.24
C GLY A 69 2.25 -7.58 1.28
N MET A 70 1.12 -6.93 1.02
CA MET A 70 0.05 -7.43 0.15
C MET A 70 0.23 -7.02 -1.32
N MET A 71 0.59 -5.74 -1.57
CA MET A 71 0.65 -5.16 -2.92
C MET A 71 2.07 -5.15 -3.50
N ARG A 72 3.03 -5.76 -2.84
CA ARG A 72 4.46 -5.81 -3.19
C ARG A 72 5.14 -4.44 -3.10
N MET A 73 4.54 -3.44 -3.69
CA MET A 73 5.04 -2.06 -3.77
C MET A 73 3.90 -1.06 -3.54
N THR A 74 4.25 0.12 -3.09
CA THR A 74 3.41 1.30 -3.13
C THR A 74 4.20 2.47 -3.75
N ALA A 75 3.57 3.16 -4.69
CA ALA A 75 4.07 4.38 -5.28
C ALA A 75 2.88 5.31 -5.59
N ALA A 76 2.71 5.78 -6.83
CA ALA A 76 1.70 6.79 -7.17
C ALA A 76 0.26 6.31 -6.95
N VAL A 77 -0.12 5.16 -7.51
CA VAL A 77 -1.53 4.68 -7.48
C VAL A 77 -1.99 4.44 -6.05
N LYS A 78 -1.24 3.67 -5.26
CA LYS A 78 -1.64 3.35 -3.90
C LYS A 78 -1.58 4.55 -2.95
N ASN A 79 -0.80 5.59 -3.25
CA ASN A 79 -0.77 6.80 -2.43
C ASN A 79 -2.14 7.46 -2.35
N LEU A 80 -2.91 7.45 -3.44
CA LEU A 80 -4.26 8.01 -3.50
C LEU A 80 -5.29 7.25 -2.65
N PHE A 81 -4.99 6.04 -2.18
CA PHE A 81 -5.75 5.42 -1.10
C PHE A 81 -5.72 6.25 0.20
N GLY A 82 -4.80 7.21 0.30
CA GLY A 82 -4.76 8.23 1.34
C GLY A 82 -6.00 9.13 1.36
N THR A 83 -6.71 9.30 0.25
CA THR A 83 -7.95 10.08 0.15
C THR A 83 -9.16 9.38 0.76
N ILE A 84 -9.06 8.07 1.01
CA ILE A 84 -10.11 7.32 1.73
C ILE A 84 -9.94 7.54 3.24
N PRO A 85 -11.04 7.81 3.98
CA PRO A 85 -11.01 7.99 5.42
C PRO A 85 -10.33 6.82 6.14
N GLY A 86 -9.50 7.13 7.15
CA GLY A 86 -8.70 6.13 7.84
C GLY A 86 -9.53 4.98 8.46
N THR A 87 -10.72 5.29 8.94
CA THR A 87 -11.68 4.33 9.51
C THR A 87 -12.18 3.29 8.49
N MET A 88 -12.33 3.68 7.23
CA MET A 88 -12.84 2.81 6.16
C MET A 88 -11.75 1.93 5.54
N LYS A 89 -10.46 2.25 5.72
CA LYS A 89 -9.36 1.45 5.11
C LYS A 89 -9.37 0.00 5.55
N ALA A 90 -9.72 -0.26 6.81
CA ALA A 90 -9.85 -1.61 7.35
C ALA A 90 -10.98 -2.40 6.65
N GLU A 91 -12.10 -1.73 6.36
CA GLU A 91 -13.23 -2.31 5.63
C GLU A 91 -12.85 -2.67 4.18
N TYR A 92 -12.10 -1.81 3.49
CA TYR A 92 -11.58 -2.12 2.16
C TYR A 92 -10.73 -3.40 2.17
N HIS A 93 -9.86 -3.57 3.18
CA HIS A 93 -9.07 -4.78 3.32
C HIS A 93 -9.91 -6.02 3.70
N LEU A 94 -10.97 -5.85 4.48
CA LEU A 94 -11.88 -6.94 4.84
C LEU A 94 -12.65 -7.45 3.62
N ASN A 95 -13.27 -6.53 2.90
CA ASN A 95 -14.15 -6.84 1.78
C ASN A 95 -13.36 -7.23 0.51
N ARG A 96 -12.05 -6.90 0.44
CA ARG A 96 -11.15 -7.14 -0.69
C ARG A 96 -9.83 -7.73 -0.20
N SER A 97 -9.91 -8.92 0.38
CA SER A 97 -8.73 -9.63 0.89
C SER A 97 -7.88 -10.26 -0.21
N ASN A 98 -8.42 -10.38 -1.42
CA ASN A 98 -7.69 -10.77 -2.63
C ASN A 98 -6.89 -9.55 -3.14
N PRO A 99 -5.58 -9.67 -3.41
CA PRO A 99 -4.76 -8.58 -3.94
C PRO A 99 -5.26 -7.99 -5.26
N ASP A 100 -5.87 -8.79 -6.12
CA ASP A 100 -6.40 -8.34 -7.41
C ASP A 100 -7.63 -7.46 -7.24
N ASP A 101 -8.59 -7.86 -6.40
CA ASP A 101 -9.77 -7.05 -6.09
C ASP A 101 -9.38 -5.75 -5.38
N PHE A 102 -8.37 -5.82 -4.52
CA PHE A 102 -7.85 -4.62 -3.87
C PHE A 102 -7.16 -3.68 -4.86
N ALA A 103 -6.41 -4.23 -5.82
CA ALA A 103 -5.80 -3.47 -6.92
C ALA A 103 -6.85 -2.75 -7.78
N GLU A 104 -7.94 -3.44 -8.14
CA GLU A 104 -9.05 -2.83 -8.88
C GLU A 104 -9.66 -1.65 -8.11
N ALA A 105 -9.85 -1.79 -6.79
CA ALA A 105 -10.34 -0.69 -5.97
C ALA A 105 -9.36 0.49 -5.94
N LEU A 106 -8.05 0.23 -5.82
CA LEU A 106 -7.02 1.28 -5.85
C LEU A 106 -6.99 2.01 -7.19
N ILE A 107 -7.15 1.29 -8.30
CA ILE A 107 -7.22 1.87 -9.64
C ILE A 107 -8.46 2.76 -9.78
N ASP A 108 -9.62 2.31 -9.30
CA ASP A 108 -10.85 3.12 -9.35
C ASP A 108 -10.72 4.40 -8.52
N ILE A 109 -10.11 4.33 -7.32
CA ILE A 109 -9.83 5.51 -6.48
C ILE A 109 -8.88 6.47 -7.19
N CYS A 110 -7.81 5.96 -7.80
CA CYS A 110 -6.84 6.76 -8.54
C CYS A 110 -7.50 7.47 -9.73
N ARG A 111 -8.32 6.76 -10.49
CA ARG A 111 -9.06 7.33 -11.64
C ARG A 111 -10.12 8.35 -11.22
N TYR A 112 -10.74 8.17 -10.06
CA TYR A 112 -11.65 9.17 -9.50
C TYR A 112 -10.90 10.45 -9.11
N ALA A 113 -9.77 10.31 -8.42
CA ALA A 113 -8.95 11.44 -7.97
C ALA A 113 -8.32 12.23 -9.14
N LYS A 114 -8.11 11.61 -10.30
CA LYS A 114 -7.59 12.22 -11.55
C LYS A 114 -6.38 13.13 -11.33
N PRO A 115 -5.28 12.65 -10.74
CA PRO A 115 -4.11 13.49 -10.52
C PRO A 115 -3.56 13.98 -11.88
N VAL A 116 -3.29 15.28 -11.98
CA VAL A 116 -2.71 15.89 -13.19
C VAL A 116 -1.19 15.73 -13.25
N LEU A 117 -0.58 15.47 -12.09
CA LEU A 117 0.85 15.20 -11.97
C LEU A 117 1.06 14.22 -10.80
N ASN A 118 1.90 13.24 -11.03
CA ASN A 118 2.33 12.28 -10.03
C ASN A 118 3.84 12.39 -9.89
N ILE A 119 4.33 12.49 -8.66
CA ILE A 119 5.75 12.52 -8.32
C ILE A 119 6.01 11.40 -7.33
N VAL A 120 7.01 10.57 -7.62
CA VAL A 120 7.48 9.53 -6.71
C VAL A 120 8.87 9.89 -6.22
N ASP A 121 8.97 10.15 -4.92
CA ASP A 121 10.24 10.27 -4.23
C ASP A 121 10.81 8.85 -4.00
N ALA A 122 11.82 8.54 -4.78
CA ALA A 122 12.65 7.35 -4.68
C ALA A 122 14.12 7.72 -4.35
N VAL A 123 14.39 8.92 -3.79
CA VAL A 123 15.75 9.25 -3.34
C VAL A 123 16.18 8.28 -2.26
N VAL A 124 15.36 8.14 -1.21
CA VAL A 124 15.49 7.07 -0.23
C VAL A 124 14.16 6.33 -0.17
N GLY A 125 14.09 5.17 -0.77
CA GLY A 125 12.93 4.28 -0.71
C GLY A 125 12.91 3.41 0.55
N MET A 126 11.93 2.52 0.64
CA MET A 126 11.85 1.51 1.71
C MET A 126 11.83 0.11 1.10
N GLU A 127 12.73 -0.75 1.54
CA GLU A 127 12.78 -2.17 1.20
C GLU A 127 12.37 -3.08 2.37
N GLY A 128 12.17 -4.38 2.14
CA GLY A 128 11.86 -5.38 3.19
C GLY A 128 10.39 -5.40 3.60
N ASN A 129 10.10 -5.42 4.89
CA ASN A 129 8.75 -5.57 5.46
C ASN A 129 7.97 -4.25 5.52
N GLY A 130 7.90 -3.49 4.40
CA GLY A 130 7.06 -2.31 4.32
C GLY A 130 5.55 -2.60 4.45
N PRO A 131 4.74 -1.53 4.62
CA PRO A 131 5.07 -0.12 4.37
C PRO A 131 5.62 0.65 5.59
N THR A 132 5.73 0.04 6.78
CA THR A 132 6.19 0.70 8.02
C THR A 132 7.35 -0.02 8.72
N GLY A 133 7.49 -1.33 8.53
CA GLY A 133 8.51 -2.18 9.15
C GLY A 133 9.71 -2.50 8.25
N GLY A 134 9.88 -1.79 7.15
CA GLY A 134 11.00 -1.97 6.24
C GLY A 134 12.24 -1.16 6.66
N SER A 135 13.29 -1.27 5.86
CA SER A 135 14.55 -0.54 6.02
C SER A 135 14.69 0.54 4.93
N PRO A 136 15.32 1.68 5.23
CA PRO A 136 15.67 2.64 4.21
C PRO A 136 16.58 2.02 3.14
N ARG A 137 16.38 2.42 1.89
CA ARG A 137 17.23 2.05 0.75
C ARG A 137 17.47 3.26 -0.12
N GLU A 138 18.73 3.63 -0.27
CA GLU A 138 19.13 4.69 -1.21
C GLU A 138 18.96 4.19 -2.64
N ILE A 139 18.26 4.99 -3.45
CA ILE A 139 17.98 4.74 -4.87
C ILE A 139 18.46 5.95 -5.68
N GLY A 140 18.27 7.17 -5.14
CA GLY A 140 18.77 8.42 -5.70
C GLY A 140 17.91 9.01 -6.83
N ALA A 141 16.66 8.55 -7.01
CA ALA A 141 15.80 8.95 -8.11
C ALA A 141 14.57 9.75 -7.66
N LEU A 142 14.18 10.74 -8.48
CA LEU A 142 12.85 11.35 -8.50
C LEU A 142 12.20 11.01 -9.83
N LEU A 143 10.98 10.48 -9.81
CA LEU A 143 10.22 10.15 -11.00
C LEU A 143 8.94 10.97 -11.03
N ALA A 144 8.54 11.43 -12.22
CA ALA A 144 7.30 12.15 -12.40
C ALA A 144 6.61 11.73 -13.70
N SER A 145 5.28 11.73 -13.71
CA SER A 145 4.45 11.47 -14.89
C SER A 145 3.03 11.99 -14.68
N ASP A 146 2.35 12.32 -15.75
CA ASP A 146 0.89 12.53 -15.78
C ASP A 146 0.13 11.21 -15.68
N ASN A 147 0.75 10.09 -16.10
CA ASN A 147 0.19 8.74 -15.99
C ASN A 147 0.71 8.00 -14.73
N PRO A 148 -0.10 7.88 -13.65
CA PRO A 148 0.32 7.19 -12.42
C PRO A 148 0.61 5.70 -12.61
N PHE A 149 -0.01 5.06 -13.60
CA PHE A 149 0.14 3.62 -13.85
C PHE A 149 1.47 3.33 -14.57
N ALA A 150 1.83 4.12 -15.56
CA ALA A 150 3.14 4.06 -16.20
C ALA A 150 4.25 4.39 -15.19
N LEU A 151 4.01 5.36 -14.30
CA LEU A 151 4.95 5.71 -13.24
C LEU A 151 5.18 4.57 -12.25
N ASP A 152 4.13 3.86 -11.83
CA ASP A 152 4.25 2.69 -10.95
C ASP A 152 5.01 1.55 -11.66
N MET A 153 4.83 1.36 -12.98
CA MET A 153 5.60 0.39 -13.77
C MET A 153 7.10 0.73 -13.78
N MET A 154 7.46 2.01 -13.94
CA MET A 154 8.85 2.45 -13.87
C MET A 154 9.43 2.30 -12.45
N CYS A 155 8.64 2.55 -11.42
CA CYS A 155 9.04 2.26 -10.05
C CYS A 155 9.34 0.77 -9.83
N ALA A 156 8.55 -0.12 -10.42
CA ALA A 156 8.79 -1.56 -10.38
C ALA A 156 10.11 -1.93 -11.06
N TYR A 157 10.40 -1.32 -12.20
CA TYR A 157 11.64 -1.52 -12.95
C TYR A 157 12.88 -1.14 -12.14
N ILE A 158 12.92 0.05 -11.54
CA ILE A 158 14.10 0.51 -10.78
C ILE A 158 14.37 -0.32 -9.52
N ILE A 159 13.36 -0.94 -8.92
CA ILE A 159 13.55 -1.87 -7.80
C ILE A 159 13.70 -3.33 -8.23
N ASN A 160 13.90 -3.57 -9.53
CA ASN A 160 14.09 -4.88 -10.14
C ASN A 160 13.01 -5.91 -9.75
N VAL A 161 11.75 -5.47 -9.75
CA VAL A 161 10.57 -6.32 -9.53
C VAL A 161 9.78 -6.38 -10.83
N PRO A 162 9.52 -7.57 -11.40
CA PRO A 162 8.65 -7.67 -12.56
C PRO A 162 7.30 -7.01 -12.29
N TYR A 163 6.83 -6.17 -13.20
CA TYR A 163 5.51 -5.52 -13.03
C TYR A 163 4.37 -6.55 -12.95
N THR A 164 4.56 -7.72 -13.56
CA THR A 164 3.64 -8.88 -13.48
C THR A 164 3.46 -9.43 -12.07
N ASP A 165 4.37 -9.11 -11.17
CA ASP A 165 4.29 -9.47 -9.75
C ASP A 165 3.57 -8.41 -8.89
N ILE A 166 3.22 -7.27 -9.49
CA ILE A 166 2.60 -6.14 -8.80
C ILE A 166 1.13 -6.04 -9.22
N PRO A 167 0.18 -6.40 -8.35
CA PRO A 167 -1.24 -6.49 -8.71
C PRO A 167 -1.80 -5.22 -9.38
N VAL A 168 -1.41 -4.03 -8.91
CA VAL A 168 -1.85 -2.76 -9.51
C VAL A 168 -1.34 -2.62 -10.94
N CYS A 169 -0.08 -2.95 -11.21
CA CYS A 169 0.49 -2.85 -12.56
C CYS A 169 -0.19 -3.84 -13.52
N VAL A 170 -0.39 -5.10 -13.09
CA VAL A 170 -1.08 -6.12 -13.88
C VAL A 170 -2.48 -5.64 -14.27
N ARG A 171 -3.28 -5.23 -13.29
CA ARG A 171 -4.66 -4.79 -13.53
C ARG A 171 -4.72 -3.49 -14.36
N ALA A 172 -3.74 -2.59 -14.21
CA ALA A 172 -3.66 -1.39 -15.04
C ALA A 172 -3.37 -1.71 -16.51
N VAL A 173 -2.46 -2.65 -16.79
CA VAL A 173 -2.17 -3.14 -18.16
C VAL A 173 -3.41 -3.81 -18.76
N GLU A 174 -4.07 -4.71 -18.05
CA GLU A 174 -5.28 -5.39 -18.51
C GLU A 174 -6.43 -4.42 -18.83
N ARG A 175 -6.48 -3.27 -18.11
CA ARG A 175 -7.47 -2.21 -18.35
C ARG A 175 -7.06 -1.21 -19.43
N GLY A 176 -5.89 -1.37 -20.04
CA GLY A 176 -5.37 -0.42 -21.05
C GLY A 176 -5.05 0.96 -20.46
N LEU A 177 -4.75 1.05 -19.15
CA LEU A 177 -4.42 2.28 -18.45
C LEU A 177 -2.92 2.53 -18.35
N SER A 178 -2.12 1.48 -18.53
CA SER A 178 -0.67 1.49 -18.56
C SER A 178 -0.16 0.91 -19.88
N PRO A 179 1.03 1.33 -20.35
CA PRO A 179 1.76 0.61 -21.39
C PRO A 179 1.92 -0.88 -21.04
N LYS A 180 2.08 -1.73 -22.06
CA LYS A 180 2.24 -3.18 -21.87
C LYS A 180 3.66 -3.56 -21.48
N SER A 181 4.62 -2.71 -21.83
CA SER A 181 6.03 -2.87 -21.43
C SER A 181 6.67 -1.52 -21.12
N ILE A 182 7.83 -1.54 -20.48
CA ILE A 182 8.63 -0.34 -20.21
C ILE A 182 9.17 0.30 -21.49
N ASP A 183 9.37 -0.48 -22.56
CA ASP A 183 9.88 0.01 -23.84
C ASP A 183 8.89 0.93 -24.55
N GLU A 184 7.62 0.89 -24.18
CA GLU A 184 6.57 1.78 -24.68
C GLU A 184 6.54 3.13 -23.92
N ILE A 185 7.34 3.29 -22.86
CA ILE A 185 7.36 4.49 -22.02
C ILE A 185 8.45 5.42 -22.54
N ASN A 186 8.05 6.62 -22.96
CA ASN A 186 9.01 7.66 -23.31
C ASN A 186 9.60 8.27 -22.02
N ILE A 187 10.90 8.10 -21.83
CA ILE A 187 11.64 8.59 -20.66
C ILE A 187 12.38 9.85 -21.04
N ILE A 188 12.18 10.92 -20.26
CA ILE A 188 12.86 12.19 -20.40
C ILE A 188 13.67 12.44 -19.13
N GLY A 189 14.94 12.76 -19.28
CA GLY A 189 15.85 13.00 -18.17
C GLY A 189 17.04 12.06 -18.16
N ASP A 190 17.44 11.63 -16.98
CA ASP A 190 18.58 10.71 -16.83
C ASP A 190 18.25 9.29 -17.33
N ASP A 191 19.30 8.58 -17.72
CA ASP A 191 19.20 7.16 -18.08
C ASP A 191 18.75 6.35 -16.86
N ILE A 192 17.54 5.79 -16.97
CA ILE A 192 16.88 5.04 -15.90
C ILE A 192 17.69 3.83 -15.43
N SER A 193 18.52 3.24 -16.31
CA SER A 193 19.33 2.06 -15.97
C SER A 193 20.32 2.32 -14.83
N LYS A 194 20.74 3.58 -14.64
CA LYS A 194 21.63 4.00 -13.55
C LYS A 194 20.99 3.87 -12.16
N PHE A 195 19.66 3.82 -12.09
CA PHE A 195 18.90 3.78 -10.83
C PHE A 195 18.38 2.37 -10.48
N VAL A 196 18.67 1.37 -11.32
CA VAL A 196 18.20 0.01 -11.09
C VAL A 196 18.94 -0.64 -9.93
N ILE A 197 18.18 -1.08 -8.93
CA ILE A 197 18.70 -1.75 -7.73
C ILE A 197 18.45 -3.24 -7.84
N THR A 198 19.44 -4.00 -8.24
CA THR A 198 19.32 -5.44 -8.53
C THR A 198 19.14 -6.31 -7.28
N ASP A 199 19.59 -5.84 -6.11
CA ASP A 199 19.53 -6.53 -4.82
C ASP A 199 18.43 -5.97 -3.89
N PHE A 200 17.43 -5.26 -4.44
CA PHE A 200 16.34 -4.68 -3.67
C PHE A 200 15.48 -5.77 -3.00
N LYS A 201 15.26 -5.64 -1.70
CA LYS A 201 14.54 -6.63 -0.90
C LYS A 201 13.03 -6.43 -0.97
N ALA A 202 12.44 -6.71 -2.13
CA ALA A 202 10.98 -6.69 -2.26
C ALA A 202 10.34 -7.90 -1.56
N PRO A 203 9.15 -7.75 -0.95
CA PRO A 203 8.37 -8.90 -0.49
C PRO A 203 8.07 -9.80 -1.68
N LYS A 204 8.22 -11.12 -1.54
CA LYS A 204 7.86 -12.05 -2.60
C LYS A 204 6.33 -12.08 -2.79
N ALA A 205 5.87 -12.36 -4.02
CA ALA A 205 4.45 -12.47 -4.32
C ALA A 205 3.75 -13.47 -3.39
N ILE A 206 2.52 -13.19 -3.02
CA ILE A 206 1.69 -14.17 -2.33
C ILE A 206 1.32 -15.21 -3.39
N LEU A 207 1.70 -16.49 -3.16
CA LEU A 207 1.39 -17.59 -4.07
C LEU A 207 -0.12 -17.87 -4.05
N VAL A 208 -0.90 -17.04 -4.73
CA VAL A 208 -2.35 -17.24 -4.85
C VAL A 208 -2.63 -18.35 -5.89
N ASN A 209 -1.82 -18.43 -6.95
CA ASN A 209 -2.12 -19.25 -8.12
C ASN A 209 -1.87 -20.76 -7.97
N VAL A 210 -1.04 -21.20 -7.01
CA VAL A 210 -0.70 -22.64 -6.86
C VAL A 210 -1.84 -23.45 -6.24
N THR A 211 -2.82 -22.79 -5.64
CA THR A 211 -3.86 -23.46 -4.85
C THR A 211 -5.27 -23.33 -5.42
N GLU A 212 -5.47 -22.58 -6.50
CA GLU A 212 -6.81 -22.32 -7.05
C GLU A 212 -7.54 -23.58 -7.56
N ASN A 213 -6.79 -24.60 -7.97
CA ASN A 213 -7.33 -25.87 -8.47
C ASN A 213 -7.59 -26.92 -7.37
N LEU A 214 -7.38 -26.58 -6.09
CA LEU A 214 -7.59 -27.50 -4.98
C LEU A 214 -9.03 -27.46 -4.47
N PRO A 215 -9.61 -28.60 -4.03
CA PRO A 215 -10.90 -28.59 -3.34
C PRO A 215 -10.91 -27.63 -2.16
N LYS A 216 -12.00 -26.90 -1.97
CA LYS A 216 -12.13 -25.81 -0.95
C LYS A 216 -11.55 -26.15 0.45
N PRO A 217 -11.77 -27.35 1.06
CA PRO A 217 -11.20 -27.66 2.37
C PRO A 217 -9.68 -27.83 2.32
N VAL A 218 -9.15 -28.45 1.25
CA VAL A 218 -7.70 -28.63 1.05
C VAL A 218 -7.03 -27.27 0.78
N TYR A 219 -7.64 -26.44 -0.08
CA TYR A 219 -7.23 -25.06 -0.33
C TYR A 219 -7.08 -24.29 0.99
N LYS A 220 -8.11 -24.34 1.87
CA LYS A 220 -8.11 -23.62 3.14
C LYS A 220 -7.01 -24.10 4.10
N ALA A 221 -6.76 -25.41 4.15
CA ALA A 221 -5.72 -26.00 5.00
C ALA A 221 -4.31 -25.63 4.47
N VAL A 222 -4.05 -25.82 3.18
CA VAL A 222 -2.77 -25.52 2.52
C VAL A 222 -2.47 -24.02 2.60
N ASN A 223 -3.46 -23.19 2.34
CA ASN A 223 -3.34 -21.74 2.38
C ASN A 223 -3.03 -21.25 3.81
N ASN A 224 -3.61 -21.86 4.85
CA ASN A 224 -3.31 -21.54 6.24
C ASN A 224 -1.87 -21.90 6.65
N ILE A 225 -1.26 -22.89 6.01
CA ILE A 225 0.12 -23.32 6.30
C ILE A 225 1.13 -22.49 5.50
N LEU A 226 0.83 -22.22 4.23
CA LEU A 226 1.78 -21.61 3.30
C LEU A 226 1.81 -20.07 3.36
N GLN A 227 0.70 -19.42 3.71
CA GLN A 227 0.64 -17.96 3.65
C GLN A 227 1.36 -17.25 4.80
N PRO A 228 1.94 -16.06 4.53
CA PRO A 228 2.51 -15.20 5.55
C PRO A 228 1.48 -14.82 6.63
N TYR A 229 1.93 -14.63 7.86
CA TYR A 229 1.08 -14.20 8.96
C TYR A 229 1.82 -13.27 9.92
N PRO A 230 1.12 -12.39 10.65
CA PRO A 230 1.76 -11.50 11.61
C PRO A 230 2.25 -12.24 12.84
N VAL A 231 3.43 -11.87 13.32
CA VAL A 231 4.00 -12.29 14.60
C VAL A 231 4.29 -11.06 15.47
N PHE A 232 4.08 -11.21 16.78
CA PHE A 232 4.09 -10.10 17.71
C PHE A 232 5.33 -10.21 18.62
N ASN A 233 6.22 -9.21 18.53
CA ASN A 233 7.36 -9.10 19.42
C ASN A 233 6.88 -8.51 20.75
N LYS A 234 6.97 -9.31 21.82
CA LYS A 234 6.51 -8.94 23.17
C LYS A 234 7.35 -7.83 23.78
N ASP A 235 8.64 -7.79 23.48
CA ASP A 235 9.57 -6.83 24.07
C ASP A 235 9.43 -5.43 23.49
N LYS A 236 9.10 -5.36 22.19
CA LYS A 236 8.82 -4.09 21.51
C LYS A 236 7.39 -3.58 21.71
N CYS A 237 6.47 -4.45 22.08
CA CYS A 237 5.06 -4.10 22.19
C CYS A 237 4.80 -3.19 23.40
N VAL A 238 4.26 -2.00 23.16
CA VAL A 238 3.89 -1.02 24.20
C VAL A 238 2.46 -1.17 24.72
N GLY A 239 1.71 -2.17 24.26
CA GLY A 239 0.35 -2.45 24.74
C GLY A 239 -0.72 -1.44 24.33
N CYS A 240 -0.51 -0.63 23.29
CA CYS A 240 -1.40 0.46 22.90
C CYS A 240 -2.77 0.05 22.32
N GLY A 241 -2.99 -1.22 21.98
CA GLY A 241 -4.27 -1.73 21.48
C GLY A 241 -4.59 -1.47 20.01
N ARG A 242 -3.91 -0.56 19.31
CA ARG A 242 -4.24 -0.15 17.93
C ARG A 242 -4.40 -1.30 16.94
N CYS A 243 -3.57 -2.36 17.07
CA CYS A 243 -3.64 -3.52 16.20
C CYS A 243 -4.93 -4.33 16.39
N ALA A 244 -5.47 -4.39 17.60
CA ALA A 244 -6.73 -5.09 17.90
C ALA A 244 -7.95 -4.24 17.50
N GLU A 245 -7.94 -2.94 17.81
CA GLU A 245 -9.01 -2.00 17.47
C GLU A 245 -9.26 -1.91 15.96
N ASN A 246 -8.18 -1.98 15.17
CA ASN A 246 -8.25 -1.86 13.71
C ASN A 246 -8.14 -3.21 12.98
N CYS A 247 -8.35 -4.33 13.66
CA CYS A 247 -8.35 -5.64 13.03
C CYS A 247 -9.72 -5.93 12.39
N PRO A 248 -9.86 -5.88 11.04
CA PRO A 248 -11.17 -6.00 10.40
C PRO A 248 -11.94 -7.27 10.77
N PRO A 249 -11.32 -8.48 10.76
CA PRO A 249 -12.00 -9.72 11.14
C PRO A 249 -12.00 -9.98 12.67
N SER A 250 -11.58 -9.00 13.49
CA SER A 250 -11.42 -9.16 14.94
C SER A 250 -10.58 -10.40 15.32
N ALA A 251 -9.55 -10.70 14.51
CA ALA A 251 -8.59 -11.77 14.74
C ALA A 251 -7.59 -11.45 15.88
N LEU A 252 -7.58 -10.20 16.35
CA LEU A 252 -6.73 -9.70 17.42
C LEU A 252 -7.59 -9.20 18.56
N LYS A 253 -7.25 -9.60 19.80
CA LYS A 253 -7.85 -9.10 21.04
C LYS A 253 -6.73 -8.72 22.00
N MET A 254 -6.94 -7.73 22.85
CA MET A 254 -6.00 -7.42 23.93
C MET A 254 -6.27 -8.31 25.14
N LYS A 255 -5.21 -8.96 25.62
CA LYS A 255 -5.20 -9.70 26.90
C LYS A 255 -3.95 -9.25 27.66
N ASP A 256 -4.10 -8.78 28.89
CA ASP A 256 -3.03 -8.32 29.76
C ASP A 256 -2.07 -7.31 29.06
N LYS A 257 -2.67 -6.32 28.41
CA LYS A 257 -1.95 -5.32 27.57
C LYS A 257 -1.10 -5.90 26.44
N ARG A 258 -1.35 -7.14 26.00
CA ARG A 258 -0.68 -7.80 24.89
C ARG A 258 -1.69 -8.30 23.85
N PRO A 259 -1.35 -8.28 22.55
CA PRO A 259 -2.23 -8.82 21.53
C PRO A 259 -2.28 -10.36 21.61
N SER A 260 -3.47 -10.91 21.68
CA SER A 260 -3.78 -12.31 21.49
C SER A 260 -4.30 -12.52 20.08
N PHE A 261 -3.71 -13.46 19.33
CA PHE A 261 -3.91 -13.62 17.90
C PHE A 261 -4.61 -14.95 17.56
N ASP A 262 -5.75 -14.85 16.89
CA ASP A 262 -6.48 -15.98 16.29
C ASP A 262 -6.15 -16.09 14.80
N LYS A 263 -5.23 -17.01 14.46
CA LYS A 263 -4.79 -17.23 13.08
C LYS A 263 -5.93 -17.68 12.15
N SER A 264 -6.96 -18.35 12.67
CA SER A 264 -8.07 -18.87 11.86
C SER A 264 -8.97 -17.79 11.29
N LYS A 265 -9.06 -16.64 11.98
CA LYS A 265 -9.83 -15.47 11.56
C LYS A 265 -9.03 -14.49 10.71
N CYS A 266 -7.71 -14.62 10.70
CA CYS A 266 -6.83 -13.64 10.06
C CYS A 266 -6.96 -13.68 8.52
N ILE A 267 -7.31 -12.55 7.92
CA ILE A 267 -7.38 -12.34 6.47
C ILE A 267 -6.05 -11.90 5.85
N ARG A 268 -5.00 -11.75 6.64
CA ARG A 268 -3.62 -11.40 6.23
C ARG A 268 -3.50 -10.06 5.50
N CYS A 269 -4.33 -9.10 5.85
CA CYS A 269 -4.28 -7.72 5.33
C CYS A 269 -3.08 -6.94 5.85
N PHE A 270 -2.46 -7.37 6.95
CA PHE A 270 -1.32 -6.74 7.62
C PHE A 270 -1.57 -5.32 8.17
N CYS A 271 -2.81 -4.84 8.22
CA CYS A 271 -3.15 -3.56 8.83
C CYS A 271 -2.61 -3.41 10.26
N CYS A 272 -2.55 -4.52 11.02
CA CYS A 272 -1.97 -4.53 12.36
C CYS A 272 -0.48 -4.14 12.36
N GLN A 273 0.29 -4.54 11.34
CA GLN A 273 1.69 -4.16 11.17
C GLN A 273 1.79 -2.68 10.79
N GLU A 274 0.99 -2.24 9.83
CA GLU A 274 1.01 -0.87 9.32
C GLU A 274 0.70 0.16 10.43
N LEU A 275 -0.20 -0.19 11.35
CA LEU A 275 -0.67 0.69 12.42
C LEU A 275 0.14 0.59 13.71
N CYS A 276 1.17 -0.27 13.77
CA CYS A 276 1.94 -0.47 14.99
C CYS A 276 2.97 0.65 15.20
N PRO A 277 2.80 1.56 16.17
CA PRO A 277 3.72 2.69 16.37
C PRO A 277 5.08 2.24 16.92
N ALA A 278 5.12 1.07 17.56
CA ALA A 278 6.34 0.50 18.14
C ALA A 278 7.07 -0.47 17.20
N VAL A 279 6.60 -0.61 15.94
CA VAL A 279 7.13 -1.58 14.96
C VAL A 279 7.32 -2.98 15.59
N ALA A 280 6.37 -3.39 16.43
CA ALA A 280 6.40 -4.63 17.19
C ALA A 280 5.76 -5.82 16.46
N ILE A 281 5.38 -5.66 15.19
CA ILE A 281 4.70 -6.70 14.43
C ILE A 281 5.48 -6.98 13.15
N ASP A 282 6.00 -8.21 13.06
CA ASP A 282 6.70 -8.71 11.88
C ASP A 282 5.81 -9.65 11.07
N ILE A 283 6.20 -9.92 9.81
CA ILE A 283 5.53 -10.88 8.95
C ILE A 283 6.39 -12.14 8.85
N LYS A 284 5.90 -13.23 9.46
CA LYS A 284 6.55 -14.53 9.33
C LYS A 284 6.11 -15.21 8.03
N ARG A 285 7.10 -15.60 7.22
CA ARG A 285 6.90 -16.39 6.00
C ARG A 285 7.26 -17.84 6.31
N PRO A 286 6.34 -18.82 6.11
CA PRO A 286 6.64 -20.24 6.33
C PRO A 286 7.81 -20.72 5.45
N LEU A 287 8.51 -21.77 5.90
CA LEU A 287 9.70 -22.27 5.22
C LEU A 287 9.40 -22.71 3.77
N PHE A 288 8.27 -23.40 3.56
CA PHE A 288 7.80 -23.80 2.24
C PHE A 288 7.54 -22.61 1.30
N TYR A 289 7.02 -21.50 1.82
CA TYR A 289 6.90 -20.25 1.05
C TYR A 289 8.26 -19.77 0.53
N ARG A 290 9.33 -19.93 1.30
CA ARG A 290 10.70 -19.53 0.90
C ARG A 290 11.25 -20.43 -0.22
N ILE A 291 10.93 -21.72 -0.21
CA ILE A 291 11.40 -22.70 -1.21
C ILE A 291 10.66 -22.50 -2.54
N PHE A 292 9.34 -22.42 -2.52
CA PHE A 292 8.54 -22.25 -3.75
C PHE A 292 8.59 -20.84 -4.36
N SER A 293 9.05 -19.83 -3.60
CA SER A 293 9.23 -18.47 -4.11
C SER A 293 10.64 -18.22 -4.67
N SER A 294 11.49 -19.23 -4.72
CA SER A 294 12.82 -19.22 -5.35
C SER A 294 12.87 -20.01 -6.65
N LEU A 295 11.76 -20.62 -7.06
CA LEU A 295 11.49 -21.19 -8.38
C LEU A 295 10.68 -20.20 -9.22
#